data_62c4624e4ed1ba347092b4bf87d609fc
#
_entry.id   62c4624e4ed1ba347092b4bf87d609fc
#
_cell.length_a   1.000
_cell.length_b   1.000
_cell.length_c   1.000
_cell.angle_alpha   90.00
_cell.angle_beta   90.00
_cell.angle_gamma   90.00
#
_symmetry.space_group_name_H-M   'P 1'
#
loop_
_entity.id
_entity.type
_entity.pdbx_description
1 polymer ?
#
loop_
_entity_poly.entity_id
_entity_poly.type
_entity_poly.pdbx_seq_one_letter_code
_entity_poly.pdbx_strand_id
1 'polypeptide(L)'
;MKFAIQVNASPYQSNAGYTAYQFINATLAQGHEVFRVFFYHDGVYQAFKYATPPDDELQFAAQWTELARRYHIDLVVCISAAQRRGLLCFDEAKRQGKLDDDLAAGFRISGLGQLIEATLEADRFIVFG
;
A
#
# COMPACT_ATOMS: atom_id res chain seq x y z
N MET A 1 6.57 -11.23 -16.74
CA MET A 1 7.51 -10.84 -15.68
C MET A 1 6.77 -10.65 -14.37
N LYS A 2 7.45 -10.84 -13.27
CA LYS A 2 6.96 -10.61 -11.93
C LYS A 2 7.55 -9.29 -11.40
N PHE A 3 6.69 -8.35 -11.05
CA PHE A 3 7.07 -7.03 -10.55
C PHE A 3 6.83 -6.92 -9.06
N ALA A 4 7.71 -6.18 -8.36
CA ALA A 4 7.47 -5.70 -7.01
C ALA A 4 7.58 -4.17 -7.03
N ILE A 5 6.72 -3.51 -6.28
CA ILE A 5 6.57 -2.05 -6.29
C ILE A 5 6.75 -1.52 -4.88
N GLN A 6 7.46 -0.41 -4.75
CA GLN A 6 7.53 0.34 -3.49
C GLN A 6 6.94 1.73 -3.71
N VAL A 7 6.06 2.15 -2.80
CA VAL A 7 5.42 3.47 -2.84
C VAL A 7 5.81 4.23 -1.59
N ASN A 8 6.50 5.36 -1.76
CA ASN A 8 7.00 6.18 -0.66
C ASN A 8 6.21 7.47 -0.44
N ALA A 9 5.24 7.77 -1.30
CA ALA A 9 4.54 9.05 -1.30
C ALA A 9 3.12 8.93 -0.76
N SER A 10 2.68 9.98 -0.06
CA SER A 10 1.30 10.09 0.42
C SER A 10 0.34 10.38 -0.75
N PRO A 11 -0.95 9.99 -0.62
CA PRO A 11 -1.86 10.01 -1.78
C PRO A 11 -2.24 11.41 -2.27
N TYR A 12 -2.36 12.38 -1.38
CA TYR A 12 -2.91 13.69 -1.73
C TYR A 12 -1.85 14.79 -1.81
N GLN A 13 -0.59 14.47 -1.50
CA GLN A 13 0.52 15.42 -1.53
C GLN A 13 1.39 15.24 -2.78
N SER A 14 1.29 14.10 -3.44
CA SER A 14 2.16 13.73 -4.56
C SER A 14 1.39 12.85 -5.54
N ASN A 15 1.76 12.94 -6.81
CA ASN A 15 1.20 12.07 -7.85
C ASN A 15 1.90 10.71 -7.94
N ALA A 16 2.97 10.48 -7.18
CA ALA A 16 3.77 9.26 -7.31
C ALA A 16 2.96 7.99 -7.01
N GLY A 17 2.09 8.03 -6.00
CA GLY A 17 1.23 6.90 -5.66
C GLY A 17 0.22 6.58 -6.76
N TYR A 18 -0.37 7.61 -7.35
CA TYR A 18 -1.29 7.43 -8.47
C TYR A 18 -0.57 6.92 -9.71
N THR A 19 0.63 7.41 -9.97
CA THR A 19 1.47 6.91 -11.05
C THR A 19 1.80 5.43 -10.86
N ALA A 20 2.12 5.03 -9.63
CA ALA A 20 2.33 3.61 -9.29
C ALA A 20 1.08 2.78 -9.58
N TYR A 21 -0.09 3.26 -9.15
CA TYR A 21 -1.37 2.61 -9.40
C TYR A 21 -1.63 2.42 -10.90
N GLN A 22 -1.42 3.47 -11.69
CA GLN A 22 -1.58 3.40 -13.14
C GLN A 22 -0.57 2.45 -13.79
N PHE A 23 0.68 2.48 -13.33
CA PHE A 23 1.72 1.57 -13.81
C PHE A 23 1.34 0.11 -13.54
N ILE A 24 0.83 -0.18 -12.35
CA ILE A 24 0.40 -1.54 -11.99
C ILE A 24 -0.73 -2.00 -12.91
N ASN A 25 -1.74 -1.16 -13.13
CA ASN A 25 -2.83 -1.51 -14.04
C ASN A 25 -2.33 -1.79 -15.45
N ALA A 26 -1.42 -0.98 -15.98
CA ALA A 26 -0.84 -1.20 -17.29
C ALA A 26 -0.02 -2.50 -17.34
N THR A 27 0.74 -2.78 -16.29
CA THR A 27 1.54 -4.00 -16.15
C THR A 27 0.66 -5.25 -16.17
N LEU A 28 -0.43 -5.23 -15.42
CA LEU A 28 -1.41 -6.33 -15.39
C LEU A 28 -2.10 -6.51 -16.75
N ALA A 29 -2.44 -5.40 -17.41
CA ALA A 29 -3.05 -5.45 -18.74
C ALA A 29 -2.13 -6.08 -19.80
N GLN A 30 -0.82 -5.97 -19.61
CA GLN A 30 0.18 -6.59 -20.49
C GLN A 30 0.45 -8.05 -20.15
N GLY A 31 -0.26 -8.62 -19.18
CA GLY A 31 -0.13 -10.03 -18.81
C GLY A 31 0.99 -10.32 -17.82
N HIS A 32 1.56 -9.30 -17.20
CA HIS A 32 2.56 -9.48 -16.15
C HIS A 32 1.93 -9.64 -14.78
N GLU A 33 2.71 -10.10 -13.82
CA GLU A 33 2.29 -10.27 -12.43
C GLU A 33 2.86 -9.15 -11.57
N VAL A 34 2.07 -8.65 -10.61
CA VAL A 34 2.56 -7.78 -9.54
C VAL A 34 2.49 -8.60 -8.25
N PHE A 35 3.66 -8.96 -7.74
CA PHE A 35 3.79 -9.84 -6.58
C PHE A 35 3.41 -9.14 -5.29
N ARG A 36 3.93 -7.92 -5.09
CA ARG A 36 3.74 -7.16 -3.85
C ARG A 36 3.89 -5.68 -4.09
N VAL A 37 3.10 -4.89 -3.39
CA VAL A 37 3.29 -3.45 -3.28
C VAL A 37 3.64 -3.14 -1.83
N PHE A 38 4.81 -2.55 -1.60
CA PHE A 38 5.29 -2.21 -0.26
C PHE A 38 5.20 -0.69 -0.06
N PHE A 39 4.41 -0.30 0.93
CA PHE A 39 4.18 1.12 1.26
C PHE A 39 5.14 1.50 2.39
N TYR A 40 6.01 2.47 2.11
CA TYR A 40 7.06 2.89 3.02
C TYR A 40 7.03 4.42 3.19
N HIS A 41 7.67 4.92 4.24
CA HIS A 41 7.66 6.36 4.54
C HIS A 41 6.22 6.89 4.51
N ASP A 42 5.96 8.02 3.85
CA ASP A 42 4.62 8.58 3.73
C ASP A 42 3.68 7.74 2.85
N GLY A 43 4.22 6.74 2.16
CA GLY A 43 3.39 5.79 1.41
C GLY A 43 2.38 5.06 2.28
N VAL A 44 2.63 4.95 3.60
CA VAL A 44 1.69 4.29 4.51
C VAL A 44 0.34 5.01 4.59
N TYR A 45 0.28 6.30 4.24
CA TYR A 45 -0.97 7.03 4.20
C TYR A 45 -1.93 6.53 3.11
N GLN A 46 -1.45 5.75 2.15
CA GLN A 46 -2.29 5.09 1.16
C GLN A 46 -3.25 4.07 1.79
N ALA A 47 -2.93 3.59 2.97
CA ALA A 47 -3.65 2.51 3.64
C ALA A 47 -4.64 2.96 4.71
N PHE A 48 -4.79 4.26 4.95
CA PHE A 48 -5.72 4.78 5.96
C PHE A 48 -7.15 4.73 5.45
N LYS A 49 -7.99 3.88 6.06
CA LYS A 49 -9.37 3.69 5.59
C LYS A 49 -10.30 4.86 5.88
N TYR A 50 -9.97 5.69 6.85
CA TYR A 50 -10.80 6.83 7.25
C TYR A 50 -10.37 8.15 6.61
N ALA A 51 -9.43 8.13 5.68
CA ALA A 51 -9.13 9.31 4.87
C ALA A 51 -10.39 9.67 4.08
N THR A 52 -10.84 10.91 4.22
CA THR A 52 -12.11 11.36 3.66
C THR A 52 -11.88 12.59 2.79
N PRO A 53 -11.39 12.40 1.56
CA PRO A 53 -11.21 13.51 0.63
C PRO A 53 -12.56 14.07 0.16
N PRO A 54 -12.58 15.26 -0.44
CA PRO A 54 -13.78 15.76 -1.12
C PRO A 54 -14.31 14.76 -2.14
N ASP A 55 -15.62 14.77 -2.38
CA ASP A 55 -16.30 13.76 -3.20
C ASP A 55 -15.80 13.70 -4.65
N ASP A 56 -15.23 14.79 -5.17
CA ASP A 56 -14.68 14.88 -6.53
C ASP A 56 -13.24 14.42 -6.63
N GLU A 57 -12.61 14.03 -5.51
CA GLU A 57 -11.25 13.49 -5.49
C GLU A 57 -11.25 11.96 -5.42
N LEU A 58 -10.11 11.35 -5.80
CA LEU A 58 -9.97 9.91 -5.79
C LEU A 58 -9.88 9.37 -4.35
N GLN A 59 -10.56 8.24 -4.13
CA GLN A 59 -10.53 7.49 -2.88
C GLN A 59 -9.41 6.43 -2.97
N PHE A 60 -8.16 6.84 -2.71
CA PHE A 60 -7.01 5.97 -2.99
C PHE A 60 -7.03 4.65 -2.23
N ALA A 61 -7.36 4.68 -0.94
CA ALA A 61 -7.40 3.44 -0.16
C ALA A 61 -8.40 2.44 -0.76
N ALA A 62 -9.57 2.91 -1.17
CA ALA A 62 -10.58 2.07 -1.80
C ALA A 62 -10.09 1.52 -3.15
N GLN A 63 -9.36 2.31 -3.92
CA GLN A 63 -8.82 1.87 -5.21
C GLN A 63 -7.76 0.79 -5.03
N TRP A 64 -6.87 0.94 -4.05
CA TRP A 64 -5.87 -0.08 -3.72
C TRP A 64 -6.54 -1.38 -3.25
N THR A 65 -7.55 -1.26 -2.39
CA THR A 65 -8.32 -2.41 -1.90
C THR A 65 -8.96 -3.18 -3.05
N GLU A 66 -9.60 -2.47 -3.98
CA GLU A 66 -10.24 -3.10 -5.14
C GLU A 66 -9.23 -3.77 -6.06
N LEU A 67 -8.09 -3.12 -6.30
CA LEU A 67 -7.02 -3.68 -7.11
C LEU A 67 -6.49 -4.98 -6.51
N ALA A 68 -6.23 -4.98 -5.21
CA ALA A 68 -5.75 -6.15 -4.50
C ALA A 68 -6.76 -7.29 -4.52
N ARG A 69 -8.04 -6.97 -4.33
CA ARG A 69 -9.13 -7.96 -4.37
C ARG A 69 -9.22 -8.61 -5.75
N ARG A 70 -9.14 -7.81 -6.80
CA ARG A 70 -9.32 -8.27 -8.18
C ARG A 70 -8.17 -9.13 -8.67
N TYR A 71 -6.93 -8.77 -8.31
CA TYR A 71 -5.73 -9.42 -8.85
C TYR A 71 -4.92 -10.18 -7.80
N HIS A 72 -5.41 -10.27 -6.57
CA HIS A 72 -4.73 -10.96 -5.45
C HIS A 72 -3.33 -10.39 -5.17
N ILE A 73 -3.21 -9.07 -5.19
CA ILE A 73 -1.95 -8.38 -4.93
C ILE A 73 -1.74 -8.24 -3.43
N ASP A 74 -0.54 -8.56 -2.95
CA ASP A 74 -0.15 -8.42 -1.55
C ASP A 74 0.24 -6.96 -1.29
N LEU A 75 -0.61 -6.23 -0.55
CA LEU A 75 -0.36 -4.85 -0.16
C LEU A 75 0.19 -4.81 1.26
N VAL A 76 1.48 -4.48 1.39
CA VAL A 76 2.19 -4.52 2.68
C VAL A 76 2.58 -3.10 3.10
N VAL A 77 2.29 -2.77 4.36
CA VAL A 77 2.62 -1.49 4.96
C VAL A 77 3.75 -1.70 5.96
N CYS A 78 4.80 -0.89 5.89
CA CYS A 78 5.92 -0.97 6.81
C CYS A 78 5.47 -0.67 8.24
N ILE A 79 5.71 -1.60 9.16
CA ILE A 79 5.26 -1.48 10.56
C ILE A 79 5.84 -0.25 11.26
N SER A 80 7.13 0.02 11.12
CA SER A 80 7.76 1.17 11.79
C SER A 80 7.24 2.49 11.23
N ALA A 81 7.12 2.60 9.92
CA ALA A 81 6.60 3.81 9.27
C ALA A 81 5.11 4.02 9.63
N ALA A 82 4.35 2.94 9.72
CA ALA A 82 2.95 2.99 10.11
C ALA A 82 2.78 3.45 11.56
N GLN A 83 3.53 2.85 12.49
CA GLN A 83 3.44 3.18 13.92
C GLN A 83 3.82 4.63 14.21
N ARG A 84 4.85 5.15 13.54
CA ARG A 84 5.24 6.57 13.70
C ARG A 84 4.13 7.53 13.29
N ARG A 85 3.20 7.09 12.47
CA ARG A 85 2.10 7.90 11.91
C ARG A 85 0.75 7.55 12.51
N GLY A 86 0.73 6.66 13.51
CA GLY A 86 -0.49 6.28 14.20
C GLY A 86 -1.35 5.25 13.48
N LEU A 87 -0.84 4.63 12.42
CA LEU A 87 -1.50 3.51 11.78
C LEU A 87 -1.08 2.23 12.48
N LEU A 88 -2.03 1.59 13.16
CA LEU A 88 -1.76 0.46 14.03
C LEU A 88 -2.48 -0.79 13.51
N CYS A 89 -1.86 -1.96 13.71
CA CYS A 89 -2.60 -3.22 13.53
C CYS A 89 -3.66 -3.36 14.62
N PHE A 90 -4.60 -4.27 14.44
CA PHE A 90 -5.73 -4.42 15.36
C PHE A 90 -5.30 -4.60 16.82
N ASP A 91 -4.33 -5.49 17.08
CA ASP A 91 -3.88 -5.77 18.45
C ASP A 91 -3.24 -4.55 19.11
N GLU A 92 -2.40 -3.82 18.38
CA GLU A 92 -1.76 -2.62 18.91
C GLU A 92 -2.77 -1.49 19.09
N ALA A 93 -3.71 -1.34 18.18
CA ALA A 93 -4.79 -0.35 18.28
C ALA A 93 -5.61 -0.61 19.54
N LYS A 94 -5.97 -1.85 19.78
CA LYS A 94 -6.71 -2.25 20.98
C LYS A 94 -5.91 -1.96 22.25
N ARG A 95 -4.61 -2.25 22.25
CA ARG A 95 -3.74 -1.99 23.39
C ARG A 95 -3.64 -0.49 23.70
N GLN A 96 -3.71 0.36 22.67
CA GLN A 96 -3.70 1.81 22.82
C GLN A 96 -5.08 2.41 23.13
N GLY A 97 -6.10 1.56 23.30
CA GLY A 97 -7.45 2.01 23.65
C GLY A 97 -8.33 2.40 22.46
N LYS A 98 -7.92 2.09 21.25
CA LYS A 98 -8.76 2.32 20.06
C LYS A 98 -9.77 1.20 19.90
N LEU A 99 -10.96 1.53 19.40
CA LEU A 99 -12.04 0.56 19.18
C LEU A 99 -11.85 -0.23 17.88
N ASP A 100 -11.07 0.31 16.93
CA ASP A 100 -10.86 -0.29 15.62
C ASP A 100 -9.46 0.11 15.13
N ASP A 101 -8.92 -0.63 14.19
CA ASP A 101 -7.73 -0.19 13.46
C ASP A 101 -8.14 0.79 12.36
N ASP A 102 -7.15 1.48 11.78
CA ASP A 102 -7.39 2.46 10.70
C ASP A 102 -7.01 1.88 9.34
N LEU A 103 -6.69 0.59 9.28
CA LEU A 103 -6.14 -0.06 8.11
C LEU A 103 -7.23 -0.46 7.11
N ALA A 104 -7.12 0.00 5.88
CA ALA A 104 -8.05 -0.35 4.82
C ALA A 104 -7.97 -1.85 4.49
N ALA A 105 -9.07 -2.40 4.01
CA ALA A 105 -9.16 -3.82 3.66
C ALA A 105 -8.16 -4.16 2.55
N GLY A 106 -7.56 -5.34 2.63
CA GLY A 106 -6.58 -5.80 1.65
C GLY A 106 -5.14 -5.42 1.96
N PHE A 107 -4.93 -4.49 2.88
CA PHE A 107 -3.59 -4.14 3.38
C PHE A 107 -3.25 -4.97 4.60
N ARG A 108 -1.96 -5.24 4.78
CA ARG A 108 -1.44 -5.83 6.01
C ARG A 108 -0.18 -5.08 6.46
N ILE A 109 0.04 -5.03 7.75
CA ILE A 109 1.21 -4.39 8.33
C ILE A 109 2.27 -5.46 8.60
N SER A 110 3.50 -5.24 8.12
CA SER A 110 4.60 -6.16 8.33
C SER A 110 5.95 -5.44 8.28
N GLY A 111 7.02 -6.17 8.55
CA GLY A 111 8.37 -5.63 8.63
C GLY A 111 9.08 -5.55 7.28
N LEU A 112 10.29 -4.98 7.32
CA LEU A 112 11.13 -4.80 6.13
C LEU A 112 11.56 -6.12 5.48
N GLY A 113 11.46 -7.24 6.18
CA GLY A 113 11.69 -8.56 5.59
C GLY A 113 10.82 -8.82 4.38
N GLN A 114 9.59 -8.30 4.38
CA GLN A 114 8.67 -8.42 3.24
C GLN A 114 9.16 -7.63 2.02
N LEU A 115 9.80 -6.50 2.24
CA LEU A 115 10.41 -5.71 1.18
C LEU A 115 11.60 -6.44 0.58
N ILE A 116 12.46 -6.99 1.41
CA ILE A 116 13.62 -7.75 0.97
C ILE A 116 13.18 -8.98 0.18
N GLU A 117 12.22 -9.73 0.69
CA GLU A 117 11.65 -10.88 -0.04
C GLU A 117 11.13 -10.48 -1.40
N ALA A 118 10.42 -9.37 -1.48
CA ALA A 118 9.86 -8.87 -2.74
C ALA A 118 10.96 -8.56 -3.76
N THR A 119 12.07 -7.94 -3.32
CA THR A 119 13.19 -7.63 -4.22
C THR A 119 13.88 -8.89 -4.73
N LEU A 120 13.93 -9.95 -3.92
CA LEU A 120 14.55 -11.22 -4.30
C LEU A 120 13.66 -12.04 -5.22
N GLU A 121 12.34 -12.02 -5.01
CA GLU A 121 11.38 -12.81 -5.78
C GLU A 121 11.02 -12.20 -7.12
N ALA A 122 11.06 -10.87 -7.24
CA ALA A 122 10.61 -10.17 -8.43
C ALA A 122 11.68 -10.15 -9.52
N ASP A 123 11.23 -10.12 -10.77
CA ASP A 123 12.10 -9.89 -11.91
C ASP A 123 12.49 -8.41 -12.02
N ARG A 124 11.60 -7.53 -11.59
CA ARG A 124 11.81 -6.07 -11.58
C ARG A 124 11.26 -5.49 -10.29
N PHE A 125 12.02 -4.58 -9.70
CA PHE A 125 11.62 -3.83 -8.52
C PHE A 125 11.67 -2.34 -8.85
N ILE A 126 10.54 -1.64 -8.64
CA ILE A 126 10.41 -0.22 -9.03
C ILE A 126 9.90 0.57 -7.84
N VAL A 127 10.53 1.72 -7.60
CA VAL A 127 10.20 2.64 -6.50
C VAL A 127 9.54 3.89 -7.06
N PHE A 128 8.43 4.28 -6.48
CA PHE A 128 7.69 5.51 -6.81
C PHE A 128 7.72 6.45 -5.60
N GLY A 129 8.24 7.64 -5.81
CA GLY A 129 8.39 8.66 -4.77
C GLY A 129 9.77 8.64 -4.08
#